data_3bbf5755b3ef69dbe1b3c715580b3809
#
_entry.id   3bbf5755b3ef69dbe1b3c715580b3809
#
_cell.length_a   1.000
_cell.length_b   1.000
_cell.length_c   1.000
_cell.angle_alpha   90.00
_cell.angle_beta   90.00
_cell.angle_gamma   90.00
#
_symmetry.space_group_name_H-M   'P 1'
#
loop_
_entity.id
_entity.type
_entity.pdbx_description
1 polymer ?
#
loop_
_entity_poly.entity_id
_entity_poly.type
_entity_poly.pdbx_seq_one_letter_code
_entity_poly.pdbx_strand_id
1 'polypeptide(L)'
;MDGKRFAAEAIGTFWLTFGGCGSAVIAAGVPQVGIGMLGVALAFGLTVLTMAYSVGHISGCHLNPAVTVGLTCGGRFPPNLVLPYVIAQLVGAIVGAAVLYAIASGSPDFSLAGGFAANGYGDHSPGKYGLGACLLTEVVLTMMFLFVIMGSTHGKAPAGFAPIAIGLALTLIHLISIRVTNTSVNPARSTGPALFVGGWALSQLWLFWVAPLIGGAAGGLIYRWLSGEPKGEVTG
;
A
#
# COMPACT_ATOMS: atom_id res chain seq x y z
N MET A 1 -8.71 23.40 6.21
CA MET A 1 -9.04 21.98 6.53
C MET A 1 -8.18 21.01 5.73
N ASP A 2 -7.84 21.30 4.48
CA ASP A 2 -7.11 20.36 3.62
C ASP A 2 -5.68 20.07 4.07
N GLY A 3 -4.95 21.03 4.64
CA GLY A 3 -3.59 20.80 5.14
C GLY A 3 -3.47 19.68 6.20
N LYS A 4 -4.48 19.53 7.07
CA LYS A 4 -4.50 18.44 8.07
C LYS A 4 -4.71 17.07 7.42
N ARG A 5 -5.55 16.99 6.38
CA ARG A 5 -5.76 15.75 5.61
C ARG A 5 -4.49 15.32 4.91
N PHE A 6 -3.79 16.26 4.26
CA PHE A 6 -2.52 15.97 3.57
C PHE A 6 -1.42 15.54 4.55
N ALA A 7 -1.34 16.20 5.71
CA ALA A 7 -0.42 15.78 6.77
C ALA A 7 -0.73 14.37 7.29
N ALA A 8 -2.01 14.05 7.49
CA ALA A 8 -2.45 12.71 7.92
C ALA A 8 -2.09 11.63 6.89
N GLU A 9 -2.30 11.90 5.58
CA GLU A 9 -1.89 11.00 4.50
C GLU A 9 -0.36 10.81 4.46
N ALA A 10 0.41 11.89 4.60
CA ALA A 10 1.87 11.81 4.62
C ALA A 10 2.38 10.99 5.83
N ILE A 11 1.87 11.28 7.03
CA ILE A 11 2.24 10.57 8.27
C ILE A 11 1.85 9.09 8.18
N GLY A 12 0.63 8.80 7.71
CA GLY A 12 0.17 7.41 7.58
C GLY A 12 0.96 6.64 6.53
N THR A 13 1.27 7.24 5.38
CA THR A 13 2.08 6.58 4.34
C THR A 13 3.54 6.43 4.75
N PHE A 14 4.08 7.38 5.50
CA PHE A 14 5.36 7.24 6.19
C PHE A 14 5.36 5.97 7.06
N TRP A 15 4.37 5.83 7.95
CA TRP A 15 4.27 4.69 8.85
C TRP A 15 4.13 3.36 8.10
N LEU A 16 3.30 3.34 7.04
CA LEU A 16 3.12 2.17 6.19
C LEU A 16 4.44 1.74 5.54
N THR A 17 5.16 2.68 4.92
CA THR A 17 6.42 2.38 4.22
C THR A 17 7.54 2.04 5.21
N PHE A 18 7.70 2.83 6.25
CA PHE A 18 8.71 2.59 7.27
C PHE A 18 8.48 1.26 8.00
N GLY A 19 7.27 1.03 8.52
CA GLY A 19 6.96 -0.18 9.30
C GLY A 19 6.91 -1.44 8.44
N GLY A 20 6.24 -1.38 7.30
CA GLY A 20 6.11 -2.53 6.39
C GLY A 20 7.43 -2.91 5.73
N CYS A 21 8.09 -1.97 5.04
CA CYS A 21 9.38 -2.25 4.43
C CYS A 21 10.48 -2.47 5.47
N GLY A 22 10.41 -1.77 6.61
CA GLY A 22 11.36 -1.94 7.71
C GLY A 22 11.31 -3.33 8.32
N SER A 23 10.12 -3.92 8.48
CA SER A 23 9.97 -5.29 8.94
C SER A 23 10.66 -6.30 8.00
N ALA A 24 10.59 -6.04 6.69
CA ALA A 24 11.26 -6.88 5.69
C ALA A 24 12.79 -6.71 5.71
N VAL A 25 13.26 -5.46 5.81
CA VAL A 25 14.70 -5.13 5.72
C VAL A 25 15.45 -5.48 7.01
N ILE A 26 14.84 -5.19 8.16
CA ILE A 26 15.55 -5.29 9.45
C ILE A 26 15.30 -6.63 10.15
N ALA A 27 14.08 -7.17 10.07
CA ALA A 27 13.67 -8.26 10.94
C ALA A 27 13.37 -9.59 10.23
N ALA A 28 13.10 -9.59 8.92
CA ALA A 28 12.61 -10.80 8.25
C ALA A 28 13.64 -11.93 8.17
N GLY A 29 14.91 -11.60 7.89
CA GLY A 29 15.98 -12.55 7.59
C GLY A 29 16.94 -12.81 8.73
N VAL A 30 16.67 -12.37 9.96
CA VAL A 30 17.57 -12.60 11.11
C VAL A 30 17.65 -14.10 11.42
N PRO A 31 18.86 -14.71 11.43
CA PRO A 31 18.99 -16.15 11.69
C PRO A 31 18.31 -16.56 12.99
N GLN A 32 17.59 -17.68 12.99
CA GLN A 32 16.86 -18.34 14.07
C GLN A 32 15.68 -17.57 14.68
N VAL A 33 15.65 -16.23 14.60
CA VAL A 33 14.62 -15.40 15.26
C VAL A 33 13.89 -14.46 14.29
N GLY A 34 14.20 -14.51 13.00
CA GLY A 34 13.58 -13.66 11.98
C GLY A 34 12.09 -13.90 11.84
N ILE A 35 11.34 -12.82 11.60
CA ILE A 35 9.88 -12.87 11.49
C ILE A 35 9.40 -13.50 10.17
N GLY A 36 10.26 -13.65 9.18
CA GLY A 36 9.95 -14.23 7.87
C GLY A 36 8.82 -13.52 7.15
N MET A 37 8.30 -14.16 6.10
CA MET A 37 7.22 -13.60 5.29
C MET A 37 5.92 -13.40 6.07
N LEU A 38 5.61 -14.27 7.04
CA LEU A 38 4.42 -14.15 7.87
C LEU A 38 4.46 -12.86 8.71
N GLY A 39 5.59 -12.60 9.37
CA GLY A 39 5.75 -11.37 10.16
C GLY A 39 5.71 -10.12 9.31
N VAL A 40 6.31 -10.14 8.10
CA VAL A 40 6.23 -9.02 7.15
C VAL A 40 4.78 -8.77 6.71
N ALA A 41 4.03 -9.82 6.39
CA ALA A 41 2.62 -9.70 6.01
C ALA A 41 1.78 -9.08 7.13
N LEU A 42 1.99 -9.54 8.37
CA LEU A 42 1.34 -8.97 9.56
C LEU A 42 1.74 -7.50 9.75
N ALA A 43 3.02 -7.16 9.62
CA ALA A 43 3.50 -5.79 9.80
C ALA A 43 2.82 -4.81 8.83
N PHE A 44 2.72 -5.14 7.54
CA PHE A 44 2.00 -4.31 6.59
C PHE A 44 0.52 -4.12 6.95
N GLY A 45 -0.16 -5.19 7.34
CA GLY A 45 -1.55 -5.11 7.78
C GLY A 45 -1.71 -4.24 9.03
N LEU A 46 -0.81 -4.38 10.01
CA LEU A 46 -0.81 -3.61 11.25
C LEU A 46 -0.53 -2.13 11.01
N THR A 47 0.32 -1.75 10.04
CA THR A 47 0.54 -0.34 9.73
C THR A 47 -0.74 0.34 9.28
N VAL A 48 -1.50 -0.29 8.39
CA VAL A 48 -2.78 0.25 7.91
C VAL A 48 -3.83 0.22 9.02
N LEU A 49 -3.95 -0.89 9.76
CA LEU A 49 -4.91 -1.02 10.86
C LEU A 49 -4.72 0.12 11.89
N THR A 50 -3.49 0.32 12.35
CA THR A 50 -3.18 1.33 13.36
C THR A 50 -3.39 2.75 12.85
N MET A 51 -3.01 3.04 11.59
CA MET A 51 -3.22 4.35 11.01
C MET A 51 -4.70 4.62 10.69
N ALA A 52 -5.47 3.62 10.27
CA ALA A 52 -6.89 3.79 10.03
C ALA A 52 -7.65 4.20 11.30
N TYR A 53 -7.30 3.66 12.46
CA TYR A 53 -7.80 4.13 13.75
C TYR A 53 -7.26 5.51 14.14
N SER A 54 -5.99 5.81 13.82
CA SER A 54 -5.34 7.05 14.27
C SER A 54 -5.72 8.26 13.44
N VAL A 55 -5.84 8.14 12.11
CA VAL A 55 -6.04 9.27 11.20
C VAL A 55 -7.22 9.10 10.23
N GLY A 56 -7.94 7.98 10.30
CA GLY A 56 -9.08 7.72 9.41
C GLY A 56 -10.14 8.80 9.46
N HIS A 57 -10.45 9.30 10.66
CA HIS A 57 -11.42 10.40 10.90
C HIS A 57 -10.91 11.76 10.40
N ILE A 58 -9.64 11.90 10.01
CA ILE A 58 -9.05 13.15 9.51
C ILE A 58 -9.01 13.15 7.97
N SER A 59 -8.44 12.10 7.35
CA SER A 59 -8.18 12.04 5.91
C SER A 59 -8.95 10.95 5.17
N GLY A 60 -9.55 10.00 5.88
CA GLY A 60 -10.03 8.74 5.31
C GLY A 60 -8.95 7.66 5.28
N CYS A 61 -7.70 7.99 5.65
CA CYS A 61 -6.58 7.04 5.72
C CYS A 61 -6.38 6.22 4.44
N HIS A 62 -6.28 6.89 3.30
CA HIS A 62 -6.05 6.21 2.02
C HIS A 62 -4.64 5.61 1.93
N LEU A 63 -3.60 6.38 2.26
CA LEU A 63 -2.17 6.03 2.31
C LEU A 63 -1.64 5.37 1.02
N ASN A 64 -2.38 5.51 -0.08
CA ASN A 64 -2.18 4.73 -1.29
C ASN A 64 -2.84 5.44 -2.49
N PRO A 65 -2.08 5.79 -3.54
CA PRO A 65 -2.64 6.38 -4.76
C PRO A 65 -3.73 5.53 -5.42
N ALA A 66 -3.58 4.20 -5.41
CA ALA A 66 -4.56 3.30 -6.00
C ALA A 66 -5.87 3.26 -5.21
N VAL A 67 -5.80 3.36 -3.87
CA VAL A 67 -6.98 3.51 -3.01
C VAL A 67 -7.67 4.83 -3.29
N THR A 68 -6.92 5.93 -3.36
CA THR A 68 -7.46 7.28 -3.64
C THR A 68 -8.19 7.30 -4.98
N VAL A 69 -7.59 6.76 -6.05
CA VAL A 69 -8.21 6.65 -7.37
C VAL A 69 -9.42 5.73 -7.34
N GLY A 70 -9.32 4.59 -6.68
CA GLY A 70 -10.42 3.62 -6.57
C GLY A 70 -11.64 4.20 -5.86
N LEU A 71 -11.45 4.91 -4.74
CA LEU A 71 -12.54 5.60 -4.03
C LEU A 71 -13.15 6.72 -4.88
N THR A 72 -12.33 7.41 -5.68
CA THR A 72 -12.82 8.42 -6.63
C THR A 72 -13.69 7.78 -7.71
N CYS A 73 -13.24 6.68 -8.33
CA CYS A 73 -14.02 5.93 -9.31
C CYS A 73 -15.30 5.35 -8.69
N GLY A 74 -15.22 4.91 -7.43
CA GLY A 74 -16.37 4.46 -6.64
C GLY A 74 -17.36 5.57 -6.23
N GLY A 75 -17.01 6.84 -6.46
CA GLY A 75 -17.86 7.99 -6.15
C GLY A 75 -17.80 8.47 -4.69
N ARG A 76 -16.85 7.97 -3.90
CA ARG A 76 -16.69 8.31 -2.48
C ARG A 76 -15.59 9.32 -2.18
N PHE A 77 -14.86 9.78 -3.18
CA PHE A 77 -13.79 10.78 -2.99
C PHE A 77 -13.79 11.81 -4.13
N PRO A 78 -13.60 13.11 -3.84
CA PRO A 78 -13.67 14.18 -4.85
C PRO A 78 -12.43 14.17 -5.74
N PRO A 79 -12.59 14.22 -7.10
CA PRO A 79 -11.48 14.14 -8.05
C PRO A 79 -10.41 15.23 -7.90
N ASN A 80 -10.80 16.43 -7.48
CA ASN A 80 -9.88 17.55 -7.31
C ASN A 80 -8.89 17.37 -6.15
N LEU A 81 -9.14 16.43 -5.23
CA LEU A 81 -8.25 16.12 -4.12
C LEU A 81 -7.32 14.92 -4.43
N VAL A 82 -7.48 14.23 -5.55
CA VAL A 82 -6.65 13.06 -5.90
C VAL A 82 -5.17 13.43 -5.97
N LEU A 83 -4.82 14.45 -6.77
CA LEU A 83 -3.43 14.84 -6.94
C LEU A 83 -2.76 15.32 -5.63
N PRO A 84 -3.38 16.18 -4.81
CA PRO A 84 -2.83 16.54 -3.50
C PRO A 84 -2.61 15.34 -2.56
N TYR A 85 -3.53 14.35 -2.55
CA TYR A 85 -3.37 13.13 -1.77
C TYR A 85 -2.18 12.30 -2.25
N VAL A 86 -2.07 12.09 -3.57
CA VAL A 86 -0.96 11.34 -4.18
C VAL A 86 0.38 11.98 -3.83
N ILE A 87 0.48 13.32 -3.89
CA ILE A 87 1.71 14.03 -3.51
C ILE A 87 2.03 13.81 -2.02
N ALA A 88 1.06 13.96 -1.13
CA ALA A 88 1.25 13.74 0.30
C ALA A 88 1.69 12.29 0.60
N GLN A 89 1.07 11.31 -0.04
CA GLN A 89 1.41 9.89 0.08
C GLN A 89 2.84 9.60 -0.43
N LEU A 90 3.24 10.18 -1.57
CA LEU A 90 4.60 10.05 -2.08
C LEU A 90 5.63 10.65 -1.13
N VAL A 91 5.37 11.84 -0.60
CA VAL A 91 6.26 12.46 0.40
C VAL A 91 6.39 11.55 1.62
N GLY A 92 5.28 11.04 2.15
CA GLY A 92 5.30 10.10 3.28
C GLY A 92 6.12 8.84 3.00
N ALA A 93 5.90 8.21 1.83
CA ALA A 93 6.62 7.00 1.44
C ALA A 93 8.14 7.24 1.28
N ILE A 94 8.52 8.34 0.63
CA ILE A 94 9.94 8.69 0.42
C ILE A 94 10.62 8.98 1.77
N VAL A 95 9.98 9.76 2.64
CA VAL A 95 10.53 10.03 3.99
C VAL A 95 10.60 8.76 4.81
N GLY A 96 9.59 7.87 4.73
CA GLY A 96 9.60 6.56 5.41
C GLY A 96 10.76 5.67 4.95
N ALA A 97 11.00 5.61 3.64
CA ALA A 97 12.14 4.89 3.07
C ALA A 97 13.48 5.55 3.45
N ALA A 98 13.56 6.89 3.49
CA ALA A 98 14.77 7.61 3.89
C ALA A 98 15.15 7.32 5.36
N VAL A 99 14.17 7.37 6.27
CA VAL A 99 14.40 7.03 7.69
C VAL A 99 14.80 5.56 7.84
N LEU A 100 14.12 4.66 7.12
CA LEU A 100 14.50 3.25 7.12
C LEU A 100 15.94 3.05 6.62
N TYR A 101 16.32 3.71 5.52
CA TYR A 101 17.67 3.64 4.98
C TYR A 101 18.72 4.13 6.01
N ALA A 102 18.45 5.27 6.66
CA ALA A 102 19.36 5.82 7.67
C ALA A 102 19.55 4.86 8.85
N ILE A 103 18.48 4.21 9.31
CA ILE A 103 18.55 3.21 10.40
C ILE A 103 19.25 1.95 9.93
N ALA A 104 18.89 1.39 8.79
CA ALA A 104 19.49 0.16 8.27
C ALA A 104 20.98 0.31 7.96
N SER A 105 21.40 1.48 7.47
CA SER A 105 22.81 1.80 7.22
C SER A 105 23.70 1.84 8.48
N GLY A 106 23.10 1.83 9.67
CA GLY A 106 23.82 1.66 10.92
C GLY A 106 24.32 0.23 11.16
N SER A 107 23.85 -0.76 10.39
CA SER A 107 24.36 -2.13 10.45
C SER A 107 25.48 -2.33 9.43
N PRO A 108 26.63 -2.95 9.82
CA PRO A 108 27.72 -3.25 8.89
C PRO A 108 27.32 -4.25 7.79
N ASP A 109 26.29 -5.08 8.04
CA ASP A 109 25.82 -6.09 7.11
C ASP A 109 24.77 -5.56 6.11
N PHE A 110 24.32 -4.30 6.25
CA PHE A 110 23.31 -3.74 5.39
C PHE A 110 23.84 -3.45 3.99
N SER A 111 23.09 -3.87 2.96
CA SER A 111 23.38 -3.56 1.57
C SER A 111 22.08 -3.37 0.77
N LEU A 112 22.05 -2.35 -0.08
CA LEU A 112 20.96 -2.15 -1.05
C LEU A 112 20.88 -3.27 -2.11
N ALA A 113 21.93 -4.06 -2.28
CA ALA A 113 21.92 -5.23 -3.17
C ALA A 113 20.86 -6.27 -2.77
N GLY A 114 20.44 -6.28 -1.48
CA GLY A 114 19.32 -7.07 -0.99
C GLY A 114 17.94 -6.59 -1.45
N GLY A 115 17.86 -5.49 -2.23
CA GLY A 115 16.63 -4.99 -2.85
C GLY A 115 15.79 -4.06 -1.98
N PHE A 116 16.17 -3.79 -0.74
CA PHE A 116 15.54 -2.79 0.16
C PHE A 116 14.01 -2.79 0.14
N ALA A 117 13.41 -3.97 0.13
CA ALA A 117 11.97 -4.19 0.01
C ALA A 117 11.32 -3.58 -1.26
N ALA A 118 12.08 -3.29 -2.31
CA ALA A 118 11.54 -2.87 -3.59
C ALA A 118 10.71 -3.97 -4.26
N ASN A 119 9.75 -3.58 -5.05
CA ASN A 119 8.94 -4.49 -5.84
C ASN A 119 9.59 -4.79 -7.18
N GLY A 120 9.40 -6.01 -7.69
CA GLY A 120 9.99 -6.43 -8.95
C GLY A 120 9.27 -7.59 -9.63
N TYR A 121 9.57 -7.79 -10.91
CA TYR A 121 9.12 -8.93 -11.73
C TYR A 121 10.30 -9.59 -12.46
N GLY A 122 10.09 -10.77 -13.03
CA GLY A 122 11.16 -11.51 -13.69
C GLY A 122 12.27 -11.87 -12.72
N ASP A 123 13.49 -11.51 -13.02
CA ASP A 123 14.66 -11.79 -12.18
C ASP A 123 14.64 -11.07 -10.83
N HIS A 124 13.86 -10.01 -10.72
CA HIS A 124 13.69 -9.25 -9.48
C HIS A 124 12.44 -9.63 -8.68
N SER A 125 11.61 -10.56 -9.20
CA SER A 125 10.56 -11.19 -8.41
C SER A 125 11.18 -12.14 -7.38
N PRO A 126 10.75 -12.13 -6.11
CA PRO A 126 11.28 -13.08 -5.11
C PRO A 126 11.08 -14.56 -5.49
N GLY A 127 10.05 -14.87 -6.25
CA GLY A 127 9.76 -16.22 -6.77
C GLY A 127 10.02 -16.38 -8.28
N LYS A 128 10.69 -15.40 -8.91
CA LYS A 128 10.99 -15.40 -10.36
C LYS A 128 9.77 -15.41 -11.27
N TYR A 129 8.68 -14.81 -10.85
CA TYR A 129 7.45 -14.70 -11.65
C TYR A 129 7.62 -13.67 -12.77
N GLY A 130 7.19 -14.04 -13.97
CA GLY A 130 7.24 -13.18 -15.14
C GLY A 130 6.23 -12.01 -15.09
N LEU A 131 6.43 -11.04 -15.98
CA LEU A 131 5.66 -9.80 -16.08
C LEU A 131 4.13 -10.02 -16.05
N GLY A 132 3.61 -10.98 -16.84
CA GLY A 132 2.17 -11.22 -16.93
C GLY A 132 1.55 -11.69 -15.61
N ALA A 133 2.22 -12.59 -14.89
CA ALA A 133 1.79 -13.06 -13.58
C ALA A 133 1.82 -11.94 -12.55
N CYS A 134 2.88 -11.11 -12.54
CA CYS A 134 3.02 -9.99 -11.63
C CYS A 134 1.95 -8.91 -11.89
N LEU A 135 1.70 -8.58 -13.15
CA LEU A 135 0.66 -7.62 -13.54
C LEU A 135 -0.73 -8.11 -13.10
N LEU A 136 -1.07 -9.36 -13.40
CA LEU A 136 -2.35 -9.95 -13.00
C LEU A 136 -2.51 -9.94 -11.48
N THR A 137 -1.47 -10.31 -10.74
CA THR A 137 -1.48 -10.32 -9.27
C THR A 137 -1.76 -8.94 -8.71
N GLU A 138 -1.03 -7.91 -9.16
CA GLU A 138 -1.20 -6.55 -8.68
C GLU A 138 -2.58 -5.97 -9.02
N VAL A 139 -3.10 -6.23 -10.22
CA VAL A 139 -4.45 -5.79 -10.62
C VAL A 139 -5.51 -6.45 -9.74
N VAL A 140 -5.49 -7.79 -9.63
CA VAL A 140 -6.54 -8.54 -8.91
C VAL A 140 -6.51 -8.23 -7.42
N LEU A 141 -5.33 -8.21 -6.81
CA LEU A 141 -5.23 -7.98 -5.37
C LEU A 141 -5.55 -6.54 -4.98
N THR A 142 -5.20 -5.54 -5.82
CA THR A 142 -5.61 -4.16 -5.57
C THR A 142 -7.12 -3.99 -5.79
N MET A 143 -7.71 -4.65 -6.78
CA MET A 143 -9.15 -4.66 -6.99
C MET A 143 -9.89 -5.20 -5.76
N MET A 144 -9.45 -6.34 -5.23
CA MET A 144 -10.05 -6.93 -4.03
C MET A 144 -9.80 -6.10 -2.78
N PHE A 145 -8.64 -5.43 -2.69
CA PHE A 145 -8.37 -4.51 -1.58
C PHE A 145 -9.37 -3.36 -1.56
N LEU A 146 -9.60 -2.71 -2.71
CA LEU A 146 -10.61 -1.67 -2.83
C LEU A 146 -12.02 -2.19 -2.53
N PHE A 147 -12.34 -3.40 -3.00
CA PHE A 147 -13.62 -4.02 -2.71
C PHE A 147 -13.85 -4.18 -1.20
N VAL A 148 -12.84 -4.65 -0.46
CA VAL A 148 -12.90 -4.78 1.01
C VAL A 148 -12.99 -3.41 1.69
N ILE A 149 -12.19 -2.42 1.25
CA ILE A 149 -12.23 -1.06 1.79
C ILE A 149 -13.64 -0.48 1.65
N MET A 150 -14.20 -0.51 0.46
CA MET A 150 -15.54 0.04 0.20
C MET A 150 -16.63 -0.73 0.96
N GLY A 151 -16.48 -2.04 1.07
CA GLY A 151 -17.41 -2.89 1.81
C GLY A 151 -17.42 -2.60 3.31
N SER A 152 -16.24 -2.58 3.90
CA SER A 152 -16.10 -2.37 5.35
C SER A 152 -16.43 -0.94 5.81
N THR A 153 -16.31 0.04 4.91
CA THR A 153 -16.67 1.44 5.15
C THR A 153 -18.07 1.83 4.64
N HIS A 154 -18.86 0.86 4.19
CA HIS A 154 -20.24 1.11 3.76
C HIS A 154 -21.11 1.51 4.94
N GLY A 155 -22.05 2.46 4.74
CA GLY A 155 -22.93 2.93 5.83
C GLY A 155 -23.79 1.86 6.51
N LYS A 156 -23.97 0.69 5.87
CA LYS A 156 -24.66 -0.49 6.47
C LYS A 156 -23.69 -1.48 7.13
N ALA A 157 -22.38 -1.28 7.02
CA ALA A 157 -21.40 -2.13 7.69
C ALA A 157 -21.34 -1.80 9.20
N PRO A 158 -20.92 -2.76 10.06
CA PRO A 158 -20.77 -2.49 11.48
C PRO A 158 -19.78 -1.37 11.73
N ALA A 159 -20.22 -0.32 12.43
CA ALA A 159 -19.37 0.83 12.73
C ALA A 159 -18.14 0.45 13.59
N GLY A 160 -17.00 1.07 13.33
CA GLY A 160 -15.76 0.90 14.11
C GLY A 160 -14.91 -0.31 13.73
N PHE A 161 -15.37 -1.23 12.88
CA PHE A 161 -14.62 -2.43 12.51
C PHE A 161 -13.86 -2.33 11.18
N ALA A 162 -14.11 -1.32 10.38
CA ALA A 162 -13.46 -1.14 9.07
C ALA A 162 -11.92 -1.21 9.14
N PRO A 163 -11.22 -0.55 10.10
CA PRO A 163 -9.76 -0.63 10.20
C PRO A 163 -9.24 -2.06 10.37
N ILE A 164 -9.95 -2.90 11.11
CA ILE A 164 -9.58 -4.31 11.33
C ILE A 164 -9.70 -5.08 10.02
N ALA A 165 -10.84 -4.95 9.32
CA ALA A 165 -11.08 -5.62 8.05
C ALA A 165 -10.05 -5.22 7.00
N ILE A 166 -9.74 -3.93 6.88
CA ILE A 166 -8.79 -3.38 5.91
C ILE A 166 -7.36 -3.84 6.21
N GLY A 167 -6.94 -3.77 7.49
CA GLY A 167 -5.61 -4.24 7.89
C GLY A 167 -5.42 -5.74 7.66
N LEU A 168 -6.41 -6.57 8.02
CA LEU A 168 -6.37 -8.01 7.77
C LEU A 168 -6.42 -8.35 6.27
N ALA A 169 -7.15 -7.59 5.46
CA ALA A 169 -7.14 -7.74 4.01
C ALA A 169 -5.74 -7.48 3.44
N LEU A 170 -5.05 -6.44 3.90
CA LEU A 170 -3.68 -6.17 3.46
C LEU A 170 -2.71 -7.27 3.93
N THR A 171 -2.89 -7.81 5.13
CA THR A 171 -2.13 -8.98 5.61
C THR A 171 -2.34 -10.18 4.67
N LEU A 172 -3.59 -10.51 4.34
CA LEU A 172 -3.91 -11.61 3.42
C LEU A 172 -3.28 -11.40 2.04
N ILE A 173 -3.36 -10.20 1.51
CA ILE A 173 -2.73 -9.83 0.23
C ILE A 173 -1.22 -10.09 0.26
N HIS A 174 -0.54 -9.71 1.34
CA HIS A 174 0.90 -9.97 1.49
C HIS A 174 1.21 -11.46 1.61
N LEU A 175 0.39 -12.24 2.34
CA LEU A 175 0.53 -13.70 2.42
C LEU A 175 0.45 -14.37 1.04
N ILE A 176 -0.37 -13.83 0.14
CA ILE A 176 -0.53 -14.35 -1.22
C ILE A 176 0.65 -13.93 -2.11
N SER A 177 1.12 -12.68 -2.04
CA SER A 177 1.88 -12.06 -3.14
C SER A 177 3.30 -11.62 -2.82
N ILE A 178 3.82 -11.78 -1.59
CA ILE A 178 5.24 -11.47 -1.29
C ILE A 178 6.16 -12.24 -2.25
N ARG A 179 5.91 -13.53 -2.49
CA ARG A 179 6.72 -14.34 -3.41
C ARG A 179 6.60 -13.90 -4.86
N VAL A 180 5.49 -13.25 -5.25
CA VAL A 180 5.22 -12.88 -6.64
C VAL A 180 5.88 -11.55 -7.01
N THR A 181 5.63 -10.49 -6.22
CA THR A 181 6.07 -9.12 -6.56
C THR A 181 6.77 -8.42 -5.40
N ASN A 182 6.96 -9.08 -4.27
CA ASN A 182 7.21 -8.45 -2.98
C ASN A 182 6.06 -7.53 -2.55
N THR A 183 4.87 -7.77 -3.03
CA THR A 183 3.57 -7.11 -2.81
C THR A 183 3.64 -5.59 -2.89
N SER A 184 3.05 -5.02 -3.92
CA SER A 184 2.86 -3.57 -4.00
C SER A 184 1.47 -3.17 -3.53
N VAL A 185 0.48 -3.38 -4.38
CA VAL A 185 -0.90 -2.86 -4.31
C VAL A 185 -0.97 -1.37 -3.96
N ASN A 186 0.18 -0.68 -4.01
CA ASN A 186 0.33 0.71 -3.57
C ASN A 186 1.50 1.41 -4.31
N PRO A 187 1.22 2.30 -5.26
CA PRO A 187 2.25 3.04 -6.00
C PRO A 187 3.21 3.84 -5.11
N ALA A 188 2.72 4.46 -4.04
CA ALA A 188 3.57 5.25 -3.14
C ALA A 188 4.54 4.35 -2.35
N ARG A 189 4.04 3.22 -1.80
CA ARG A 189 4.87 2.21 -1.14
C ARG A 189 5.97 1.69 -2.05
N SER A 190 5.69 1.52 -3.34
CA SER A 190 6.68 1.02 -4.30
C SER A 190 7.71 2.07 -4.67
N THR A 191 7.29 3.34 -4.77
CA THR A 191 8.17 4.46 -5.14
C THR A 191 9.24 4.72 -4.07
N GLY A 192 8.88 4.67 -2.78
CA GLY A 192 9.82 4.92 -1.69
C GLY A 192 11.10 4.09 -1.81
N PRO A 193 11.05 2.76 -1.66
CA PRO A 193 12.23 1.89 -1.79
C PRO A 193 12.91 1.95 -3.16
N ALA A 194 12.15 2.07 -4.26
CA ALA A 194 12.70 2.10 -5.62
C ALA A 194 13.66 3.27 -5.85
N LEU A 195 13.41 4.43 -5.23
CA LEU A 195 14.29 5.59 -5.32
C LEU A 195 15.67 5.34 -4.66
N PHE A 196 15.75 4.50 -3.64
CA PHE A 196 17.00 4.15 -2.96
C PHE A 196 17.76 3.04 -3.69
N VAL A 197 17.05 2.04 -4.21
CA VAL A 197 17.65 0.94 -4.98
C VAL A 197 18.15 1.43 -6.34
N GLY A 198 17.40 2.34 -6.98
CA GLY A 198 17.74 2.83 -8.31
C GLY A 198 17.61 1.75 -9.40
N GLY A 199 18.32 1.91 -10.50
CA GLY A 199 18.49 0.93 -11.58
C GLY A 199 17.23 0.14 -11.94
N TRP A 200 17.27 -1.15 -11.70
CA TRP A 200 16.17 -2.06 -12.04
C TRP A 200 14.85 -1.72 -11.34
N ALA A 201 14.91 -1.27 -10.09
CA ALA A 201 13.70 -0.98 -9.33
C ALA A 201 12.95 0.24 -9.90
N LEU A 202 13.67 1.25 -10.37
CA LEU A 202 13.07 2.38 -11.08
C LEU A 202 12.56 1.99 -12.46
N SER A 203 13.29 1.15 -13.21
CA SER A 203 12.86 0.70 -14.54
C SER A 203 11.62 -0.19 -14.49
N GLN A 204 11.39 -0.90 -13.39
CA GLN A 204 10.21 -1.75 -13.19
C GLN A 204 9.06 -1.07 -12.44
N LEU A 205 9.26 0.13 -11.91
CA LEU A 205 8.29 0.87 -11.09
C LEU A 205 6.97 1.14 -11.81
N TRP A 206 6.99 1.28 -13.14
CA TRP A 206 5.80 1.54 -13.94
C TRP A 206 4.69 0.50 -13.72
N LEU A 207 5.06 -0.79 -13.57
CA LEU A 207 4.08 -1.85 -13.33
C LEU A 207 3.33 -1.62 -12.01
N PHE A 208 4.06 -1.22 -10.97
CA PHE A 208 3.55 -0.99 -9.63
C PHE A 208 2.79 0.35 -9.48
N TRP A 209 2.72 1.11 -10.55
CA TRP A 209 1.78 2.22 -10.74
C TRP A 209 0.57 1.78 -11.55
N VAL A 210 0.80 1.25 -12.74
CA VAL A 210 -0.27 0.95 -13.70
C VAL A 210 -1.20 -0.14 -13.18
N ALA A 211 -0.66 -1.27 -12.72
CA ALA A 211 -1.48 -2.40 -12.30
C ALA A 211 -2.33 -2.08 -11.05
N PRO A 212 -1.78 -1.49 -9.96
CA PRO A 212 -2.59 -1.09 -8.82
C PRO A 212 -3.65 -0.02 -9.16
N LEU A 213 -3.35 0.94 -10.03
CA LEU A 213 -4.33 1.95 -10.45
C LEU A 213 -5.50 1.34 -11.22
N ILE A 214 -5.22 0.41 -12.15
CA ILE A 214 -6.26 -0.34 -12.85
C ILE A 214 -7.10 -1.16 -11.86
N GLY A 215 -6.46 -1.92 -10.99
CA GLY A 215 -7.13 -2.74 -9.98
C GLY A 215 -8.00 -1.89 -9.03
N GLY A 216 -7.45 -0.79 -8.54
CA GLY A 216 -8.17 0.15 -7.67
C GLY A 216 -9.41 0.73 -8.35
N ALA A 217 -9.27 1.24 -9.56
CA ALA A 217 -10.39 1.77 -10.32
C ALA A 217 -11.47 0.70 -10.57
N ALA A 218 -11.05 -0.51 -10.98
CA ALA A 218 -11.97 -1.63 -11.21
C ALA A 218 -12.72 -2.01 -9.91
N GLY A 219 -12.01 -2.14 -8.79
CA GLY A 219 -12.61 -2.46 -7.49
C GLY A 219 -13.64 -1.43 -7.04
N GLY A 220 -13.31 -0.14 -7.20
CA GLY A 220 -14.22 0.96 -6.88
C GLY A 220 -15.49 0.93 -7.74
N LEU A 221 -15.36 0.76 -9.05
CA LEU A 221 -16.49 0.69 -9.98
C LEU A 221 -17.38 -0.54 -9.75
N ILE A 222 -16.76 -1.72 -9.56
CA ILE A 222 -17.49 -2.99 -9.31
C ILE A 222 -18.26 -2.90 -8.01
N TYR A 223 -17.61 -2.42 -6.93
CA TYR A 223 -18.28 -2.31 -5.64
C TYR A 223 -19.48 -1.35 -5.70
N ARG A 224 -19.29 -0.17 -6.32
CA ARG A 224 -20.35 0.81 -6.49
C ARG A 224 -21.53 0.22 -7.27
N TRP A 225 -21.29 -0.52 -8.37
CA TRP A 225 -22.35 -1.20 -9.12
C TRP A 225 -23.08 -2.22 -8.25
N LEU A 226 -22.34 -3.03 -7.49
CA LEU A 226 -22.91 -4.06 -6.63
C LEU A 226 -23.73 -3.50 -5.46
N SER A 227 -23.23 -2.42 -4.82
CA SER A 227 -23.89 -1.82 -3.64
C SER A 227 -25.09 -0.96 -3.99
N GLY A 228 -25.22 -0.51 -5.26
CA GLY A 228 -26.26 0.41 -5.69
C GLY A 228 -26.13 1.82 -5.10
N GLU A 229 -24.96 2.19 -4.58
CA GLU A 229 -24.75 3.53 -3.98
C GLU A 229 -24.89 4.64 -5.02
N PRO A 230 -25.68 5.71 -4.74
CA PRO A 230 -25.74 6.89 -5.60
C PRO A 230 -24.41 7.65 -5.63
N LYS A 231 -24.16 8.43 -6.70
CA LYS A 231 -23.00 9.32 -6.76
C LYS A 231 -23.11 10.38 -5.65
N GLY A 232 -22.12 10.48 -4.77
CA GLY A 232 -21.95 11.66 -3.90
C GLY A 232 -22.35 11.51 -2.43
N GLU A 233 -22.77 10.34 -1.96
CA GLU A 233 -22.85 10.11 -0.52
C GLU A 233 -21.45 9.83 0.04
N VAL A 234 -20.76 10.90 0.44
CA VAL A 234 -19.56 10.80 1.28
C VAL A 234 -20.04 10.46 2.69
N THR A 235 -20.16 9.18 3.00
CA THR A 235 -20.34 8.74 4.38
C THR A 235 -18.99 8.92 5.08
N GLY A 236 -18.90 9.94 5.94
CA GLY A 236 -17.75 10.27 6.80
C GLY A 236 -17.41 9.19 7.82
#